data_eab7b8568bc7eb4237725bda52830929
#
_entry.id   eab7b8568bc7eb4237725bda52830929
#
_cell.length_a   1.000
_cell.length_b   1.000
_cell.length_c   1.000
_cell.angle_alpha   90.00
_cell.angle_beta   90.00
_cell.angle_gamma   90.00
#
_symmetry.space_group_name_H-M   'P 1'
#
loop_
_entity.id
_entity.type
_entity.pdbx_description
1 polymer ?
#
loop_
_entity_poly.entity_id
_entity_poly.type
_entity_poly.pdbx_seq_one_letter_code
_entity_poly.pdbx_strand_id
1 'polypeptide(L)'
;EINPPLQFKEEHMSLLSTKWPNDLLLRTKDDAMWRKYGGILFQSYSKGDEQRVVLGIGVNVNQDSLNSGQGSIEDVDIHLTASELFPILHAVVASLFEDKHPTIATLSGGEINMDSLLKNCFYRNQMHTVESVSSHDLVLVSEENERQVVTDDVGINWTDLHPQ
;
A
#
# COMPACT_ATOMS: atom_id res chain seq x y z
N GLU A 1 21.12 -1.24 -24.94
CA GLU A 1 21.63 -0.96 -23.60
C GLU A 1 20.48 -1.10 -22.64
N ILE A 2 20.52 -2.14 -21.79
CA ILE A 2 19.52 -2.32 -20.73
C ILE A 2 19.93 -1.31 -19.66
N ASN A 3 19.12 -0.27 -19.45
CA ASN A 3 19.30 0.62 -18.32
C ASN A 3 19.39 -0.22 -17.04
N PRO A 4 20.32 0.06 -16.13
CA PRO A 4 20.39 -0.66 -14.88
C PRO A 4 19.02 -0.63 -14.20
N PRO A 5 18.60 -1.74 -13.56
CA PRO A 5 17.31 -1.77 -12.88
C PRO A 5 17.27 -0.60 -11.89
N LEU A 6 16.12 0.05 -11.83
CA LEU A 6 15.86 1.15 -10.91
C LEU A 6 16.30 0.71 -9.51
N GLN A 7 17.42 1.23 -9.02
CA GLN A 7 17.85 1.00 -7.67
C GLN A 7 17.06 1.96 -6.78
N PHE A 8 16.00 1.46 -6.20
CA PHE A 8 15.41 2.13 -5.04
C PHE A 8 16.50 2.22 -3.98
N LYS A 9 16.95 3.42 -3.71
CA LYS A 9 17.90 3.65 -2.63
C LYS A 9 17.19 3.43 -1.30
N GLU A 10 17.93 2.98 -0.30
CA GLU A 10 17.41 2.77 1.05
C GLU A 10 16.71 4.03 1.61
N GLU A 11 17.21 5.21 1.24
CA GLU A 11 16.59 6.49 1.58
C GLU A 11 15.16 6.67 1.05
N HIS A 12 14.82 6.09 -0.12
CA HIS A 12 13.47 6.15 -0.67
C HIS A 12 12.51 5.26 0.12
N MET A 13 12.98 4.14 0.66
CA MET A 13 12.13 3.22 1.42
C MET A 13 11.54 3.87 2.68
N SER A 14 12.28 4.78 3.32
CA SER A 14 11.78 5.54 4.48
C SER A 14 10.71 6.58 4.15
N LEU A 15 10.57 6.90 2.87
CA LEU A 15 9.58 7.85 2.34
C LEU A 15 8.32 7.15 1.81
N LEU A 16 8.28 5.81 1.82
CA LEU A 16 7.16 5.01 1.34
C LEU A 16 6.49 4.28 2.50
N SER A 17 5.18 4.14 2.42
CA SER A 17 4.38 3.43 3.41
C SER A 17 3.15 2.82 2.76
N THR A 18 2.40 2.06 3.53
CA THR A 18 1.11 1.55 3.12
C THR A 18 0.04 1.90 4.15
N LYS A 19 -1.16 2.12 3.68
CA LYS A 19 -2.35 2.23 4.54
C LYS A 19 -3.26 1.06 4.22
N TRP A 20 -3.63 0.31 5.24
CA TRP A 20 -4.62 -0.76 5.08
C TRP A 20 -5.96 -0.19 4.59
N PRO A 21 -6.68 -0.88 3.68
CA PRO A 21 -6.36 -2.21 3.16
C PRO A 21 -5.45 -2.20 1.91
N ASN A 22 -5.34 -1.11 1.16
CA ASN A 22 -4.79 -1.18 -0.20
C ASN A 22 -4.16 0.11 -0.72
N ASP A 23 -3.99 1.13 0.12
CA ASP A 23 -3.41 2.40 -0.32
C ASP A 23 -1.89 2.40 -0.21
N LEU A 24 -1.24 2.92 -1.25
CA LEU A 24 0.18 3.19 -1.30
C LEU A 24 0.43 4.66 -0.95
N LEU A 25 1.28 4.90 0.02
CA LEU A 25 1.53 6.23 0.58
C LEU A 25 2.99 6.64 0.41
N LEU A 26 3.20 7.92 0.20
CA LEU A 26 4.51 8.55 0.26
C LEU A 26 4.46 9.82 1.11
N ARG A 27 5.64 10.23 1.57
CA ARG A 27 5.90 11.55 2.16
C ARG A 27 7.19 12.10 1.59
N THR A 28 7.35 13.41 1.60
CA THR A 28 8.60 14.07 1.22
C THR A 28 9.49 14.30 2.44
N LYS A 29 10.75 14.68 2.21
CA LYS A 29 11.66 15.04 3.31
C LYS A 29 11.22 16.31 4.05
N ASP A 30 10.47 17.18 3.35
CA ASP A 30 10.03 18.48 3.85
C ASP A 30 8.62 18.46 4.43
N ASP A 31 7.86 17.37 4.20
CA ASP A 31 6.48 17.20 4.68
C ASP A 31 6.33 15.84 5.35
N ALA A 32 6.09 15.84 6.65
CA ALA A 32 5.91 14.62 7.44
C ALA A 32 4.58 13.90 7.17
N MET A 33 3.61 14.59 6.53
CA MET A 33 2.29 14.03 6.26
C MET A 33 2.33 13.08 5.07
N TRP A 34 1.70 11.93 5.24
CA TRP A 34 1.57 10.94 4.18
C TRP A 34 0.52 11.35 3.14
N ARG A 35 0.84 11.16 1.87
CA ARG A 35 -0.05 11.39 0.73
C ARG A 35 -0.24 10.11 -0.04
N LYS A 36 -1.43 9.90 -0.58
CA LYS A 36 -1.71 8.72 -1.41
C LYS A 36 -1.11 8.92 -2.81
N TYR A 37 -0.18 8.04 -3.21
CA TYR A 37 0.36 8.03 -4.57
C TYR A 37 -0.12 6.86 -5.41
N GLY A 38 -0.83 5.89 -4.80
CA GLY A 38 -1.33 4.75 -5.53
C GLY A 38 -2.23 3.86 -4.71
N GLY A 39 -2.61 2.74 -5.29
CA GLY A 39 -3.38 1.72 -4.62
C GLY A 39 -3.41 0.42 -5.39
N ILE A 40 -3.71 -0.66 -4.69
CA ILE A 40 -3.78 -2.01 -5.24
C ILE A 40 -5.18 -2.55 -5.02
N LEU A 41 -5.84 -2.95 -6.10
CA LEU A 41 -7.16 -3.58 -6.04
C LEU A 41 -7.02 -5.06 -6.45
N PHE A 42 -7.50 -5.93 -5.58
CA PHE A 42 -7.52 -7.36 -5.81
C PHE A 42 -8.96 -7.85 -5.87
N GLN A 43 -9.32 -8.56 -6.93
CA GLN A 43 -10.63 -9.18 -7.09
C GLN A 43 -10.48 -10.64 -7.50
N SER A 44 -11.18 -11.54 -6.84
CA SER A 44 -11.22 -12.96 -7.19
C SER A 44 -12.62 -13.36 -7.63
N TYR A 45 -12.67 -14.21 -8.64
CA TYR A 45 -13.90 -14.77 -9.20
C TYR A 45 -13.76 -16.29 -9.24
N SER A 46 -14.76 -17.02 -8.77
CA SER A 46 -14.80 -18.48 -8.84
C SER A 46 -15.98 -18.91 -9.71
N LYS A 47 -15.74 -19.82 -10.64
CA LYS A 47 -16.77 -20.46 -11.45
C LYS A 47 -16.47 -21.95 -11.58
N GLY A 48 -17.15 -22.79 -10.81
CA GLY A 48 -16.79 -24.21 -10.69
C GLY A 48 -15.41 -24.37 -10.09
N ASP A 49 -14.55 -25.15 -10.74
CA ASP A 49 -13.17 -25.38 -10.31
C ASP A 49 -12.18 -24.30 -10.81
N GLU A 50 -12.65 -23.36 -11.63
CA GLU A 50 -11.82 -22.25 -12.10
C GLU A 50 -11.82 -21.08 -11.11
N GLN A 51 -10.62 -20.63 -10.74
CA GLN A 51 -10.42 -19.37 -10.04
C GLN A 51 -9.73 -18.38 -10.97
N ARG A 52 -10.24 -17.16 -11.00
CA ARG A 52 -9.64 -16.03 -11.73
C ARG A 52 -9.37 -14.90 -10.77
N VAL A 53 -8.23 -14.29 -10.95
CA VAL A 53 -7.79 -13.14 -10.14
C VAL A 53 -7.58 -11.97 -11.08
N VAL A 54 -8.10 -10.81 -10.69
CA VAL A 54 -7.83 -9.53 -11.33
C VAL A 54 -7.08 -8.67 -10.32
N LEU A 55 -5.89 -8.23 -10.72
CA LEU A 55 -5.06 -7.32 -9.96
C LEU A 55 -5.04 -5.97 -10.67
N GLY A 56 -5.57 -4.94 -10.04
CA GLY A 56 -5.47 -3.56 -10.48
C GLY A 56 -4.40 -2.83 -9.66
N ILE A 57 -3.45 -2.18 -10.31
CA ILE A 57 -2.44 -1.35 -9.65
C ILE A 57 -2.52 0.05 -10.25
N GLY A 58 -2.81 1.04 -9.42
CA GLY A 58 -2.81 2.44 -9.79
C GLY A 58 -1.63 3.15 -9.13
N VAL A 59 -0.87 3.93 -9.90
CA VAL A 59 0.26 4.73 -9.40
C VAL A 59 0.23 6.10 -10.06
N ASN A 60 0.30 7.15 -9.25
CA ASN A 60 0.51 8.51 -9.72
C ASN A 60 2.00 8.68 -10.03
N VAL A 61 2.33 8.87 -11.30
CA VAL A 61 3.72 8.94 -11.77
C VAL A 61 4.25 10.37 -11.70
N ASN A 62 3.42 11.36 -12.06
CA ASN A 62 3.77 12.78 -12.08
C ASN A 62 2.75 13.62 -11.30
N GLN A 63 3.07 14.90 -11.08
CA GLN A 63 2.26 15.83 -10.28
C GLN A 63 1.09 16.47 -11.03
N ASP A 64 0.92 16.20 -12.32
CA ASP A 64 -0.11 16.82 -13.12
C ASP A 64 -1.50 16.46 -12.60
N SER A 65 -2.28 17.47 -12.25
CA SER A 65 -3.71 17.34 -11.88
C SER A 65 -4.00 16.58 -10.56
N LEU A 66 -3.06 16.53 -9.62
CA LEU A 66 -3.29 15.90 -8.31
C LEU A 66 -4.06 16.81 -7.34
N ASN A 67 -4.90 16.20 -6.49
CA ASN A 67 -5.55 16.88 -5.38
C ASN A 67 -4.58 17.03 -4.18
N SER A 68 -4.91 17.88 -3.22
CA SER A 68 -4.05 18.21 -2.07
C SER A 68 -3.62 17.01 -1.21
N GLY A 69 -4.45 15.97 -1.14
CA GLY A 69 -4.13 14.74 -0.39
C GLY A 69 -3.41 13.65 -1.21
N GLN A 70 -3.10 13.94 -2.48
CA GLN A 70 -2.43 13.02 -3.38
C GLN A 70 -0.98 13.42 -3.60
N GLY A 71 -0.13 12.40 -3.81
CA GLY A 71 1.25 12.56 -4.22
C GLY A 71 1.55 11.74 -5.47
N SER A 72 2.75 11.90 -5.99
CA SER A 72 3.30 11.13 -7.11
C SER A 72 4.69 10.61 -6.78
N ILE A 73 5.17 9.62 -7.49
CA ILE A 73 6.55 9.12 -7.29
C ILE A 73 7.61 10.17 -7.62
N GLU A 74 7.27 11.20 -8.38
CA GLU A 74 8.12 12.35 -8.66
C GLU A 74 8.40 13.20 -7.39
N ASP A 75 7.48 13.22 -6.42
CA ASP A 75 7.64 13.94 -5.14
C ASP A 75 8.82 13.41 -4.30
N VAL A 76 9.28 12.21 -4.59
CA VAL A 76 10.42 11.56 -3.91
C VAL A 76 11.61 11.36 -4.87
N ASP A 77 11.75 12.24 -5.85
CA ASP A 77 12.84 12.26 -6.83
C ASP A 77 12.93 10.99 -7.70
N ILE A 78 11.81 10.29 -7.90
CA ILE A 78 11.74 9.15 -8.80
C ILE A 78 11.09 9.61 -10.10
N HIS A 79 11.92 9.88 -11.11
CA HIS A 79 11.48 10.35 -12.42
C HIS A 79 11.31 9.19 -13.39
N LEU A 80 10.07 8.78 -13.60
CA LEU A 80 9.68 7.72 -14.52
C LEU A 80 8.46 8.15 -15.33
N THR A 81 8.41 7.70 -16.55
CA THR A 81 7.18 7.72 -17.34
C THR A 81 6.33 6.47 -17.03
N ALA A 82 5.04 6.53 -17.33
CA ALA A 82 4.17 5.37 -17.20
C ALA A 82 4.66 4.17 -18.05
N SER A 83 5.26 4.44 -19.22
CA SER A 83 5.83 3.42 -20.11
C SER A 83 7.08 2.75 -19.52
N GLU A 84 7.85 3.43 -18.71
CA GLU A 84 9.02 2.87 -18.01
C GLU A 84 8.60 2.12 -16.74
N LEU A 85 7.57 2.61 -16.03
CA LEU A 85 7.06 1.95 -14.83
C LEU A 85 6.34 0.62 -15.14
N PHE A 86 5.59 0.56 -16.24
CA PHE A 86 4.78 -0.61 -16.59
C PHE A 86 5.57 -1.92 -16.65
N PRO A 87 6.70 -2.04 -17.37
CA PRO A 87 7.47 -3.29 -17.41
C PRO A 87 8.04 -3.68 -16.04
N ILE A 88 8.35 -2.72 -15.17
CA ILE A 88 8.82 -2.98 -13.80
C ILE A 88 7.69 -3.63 -12.98
N LEU A 89 6.50 -3.03 -12.98
CA LEU A 89 5.33 -3.58 -12.29
C LEU A 89 4.96 -4.95 -12.85
N HIS A 90 5.00 -5.12 -14.18
CA HIS A 90 4.74 -6.41 -14.82
C HIS A 90 5.73 -7.48 -14.36
N ALA A 91 7.03 -7.18 -14.31
CA ALA A 91 8.05 -8.11 -13.83
C ALA A 91 7.85 -8.50 -12.36
N VAL A 92 7.52 -7.53 -11.49
CA VAL A 92 7.21 -7.79 -10.08
C VAL A 92 5.99 -8.68 -9.94
N VAL A 93 4.91 -8.36 -10.64
CA VAL A 93 3.68 -9.18 -10.61
C VAL A 93 3.94 -10.57 -11.16
N ALA A 94 4.65 -10.70 -12.30
CA ALA A 94 5.00 -11.99 -12.87
C ALA A 94 5.79 -12.85 -11.88
N SER A 95 6.77 -12.29 -11.18
CA SER A 95 7.58 -13.02 -10.20
C SER A 95 6.75 -13.60 -9.04
N LEU A 96 5.64 -12.96 -8.68
CA LEU A 96 4.73 -13.48 -7.64
C LEU A 96 4.00 -14.77 -8.09
N PHE A 97 3.89 -15.01 -9.41
CA PHE A 97 3.21 -16.17 -9.97
C PHE A 97 4.16 -17.23 -10.57
N GLU A 98 5.47 -16.96 -10.61
CA GLU A 98 6.47 -17.92 -11.11
C GLU A 98 6.78 -19.04 -10.13
N ASP A 99 6.60 -18.81 -8.82
CA ASP A 99 6.65 -19.89 -7.84
C ASP A 99 5.45 -20.81 -8.03
N LYS A 100 5.75 -22.07 -8.35
CA LYS A 100 4.81 -23.12 -8.76
C LYS A 100 3.61 -23.17 -7.81
N HIS A 101 2.50 -22.61 -8.26
CA HIS A 101 1.21 -22.56 -7.57
C HIS A 101 1.19 -21.68 -6.30
N PRO A 102 1.32 -20.34 -6.42
CA PRO A 102 0.92 -19.49 -5.31
C PRO A 102 -0.57 -19.74 -5.06
N THR A 103 -0.88 -20.44 -3.99
CA THR A 103 -2.26 -20.48 -3.50
C THR A 103 -2.62 -19.05 -3.05
N ILE A 104 -3.89 -18.67 -3.15
CA ILE A 104 -4.37 -17.40 -2.57
C ILE A 104 -3.90 -17.25 -1.12
N ALA A 105 -3.76 -18.37 -0.40
CA ALA A 105 -3.18 -18.43 0.93
C ALA A 105 -1.70 -17.97 0.98
N THR A 106 -0.91 -18.24 -0.06
CA THR A 106 0.50 -17.78 -0.11
C THR A 106 0.58 -16.28 -0.41
N LEU A 107 -0.34 -15.74 -1.21
CA LEU A 107 -0.45 -14.30 -1.46
C LEU A 107 -1.04 -13.54 -0.25
N SER A 108 -1.88 -14.21 0.54
CA SER A 108 -2.50 -13.65 1.74
C SER A 108 -1.73 -13.92 3.04
N GLY A 109 -0.76 -14.84 3.02
CA GLY A 109 -0.01 -15.30 4.22
C GLY A 109 1.42 -14.76 4.32
N GLY A 110 1.84 -13.88 3.42
CA GLY A 110 3.09 -13.15 3.61
C GLY A 110 2.99 -12.27 4.86
N GLU A 111 3.98 -12.34 5.72
CA GLU A 111 4.09 -11.40 6.85
C GLU A 111 4.07 -9.97 6.29
N ILE A 112 3.04 -9.23 6.65
CA ILE A 112 2.97 -7.81 6.31
C ILE A 112 4.08 -7.13 7.09
N ASN A 113 4.97 -6.44 6.38
CA ASN A 113 5.99 -5.65 7.04
C ASN A 113 5.32 -4.48 7.79
N MET A 114 5.11 -4.67 9.09
CA MET A 114 4.46 -3.71 9.97
C MET A 114 5.21 -2.37 10.04
N ASP A 115 6.51 -2.34 9.71
CA ASP A 115 7.31 -1.11 9.73
C ASP A 115 6.97 -0.16 8.57
N SER A 116 6.43 -0.71 7.48
CA SER A 116 5.97 0.05 6.32
C SER A 116 4.49 0.41 6.37
N LEU A 117 3.78 0.14 7.47
CA LEU A 117 2.35 0.41 7.63
C LEU A 117 2.13 1.64 8.50
N LEU A 118 1.10 2.44 8.20
CA LEU A 118 0.61 3.46 9.14
C LEU A 118 0.12 2.79 10.43
N LYS A 119 0.59 3.31 11.57
CA LYS A 119 0.37 2.66 12.87
C LYS A 119 -0.69 3.35 13.73
N ASN A 120 -0.92 4.64 13.55
CA ASN A 120 -1.76 5.42 14.48
C ASN A 120 -3.01 5.94 13.78
N CYS A 121 -4.15 5.77 14.43
CA CYS A 121 -5.43 6.24 13.93
C CYS A 121 -6.40 6.59 15.06
N PHE A 122 -7.39 7.43 14.73
CA PHE A 122 -8.60 7.57 15.53
C PHE A 122 -9.67 6.63 15.02
N TYR A 123 -10.21 5.81 15.91
CA TYR A 123 -11.37 4.97 15.65
C TYR A 123 -12.36 5.13 16.80
N ARG A 124 -13.64 5.41 16.47
CA ARG A 124 -14.69 5.70 17.47
C ARG A 124 -14.30 6.82 18.46
N ASN A 125 -13.62 7.86 17.95
CA ASN A 125 -13.15 9.03 18.74
C ASN A 125 -12.08 8.71 19.81
N GLN A 126 -11.42 7.56 19.72
CA GLN A 126 -10.30 7.20 20.58
C GLN A 126 -9.05 6.94 19.74
N MET A 127 -7.89 7.26 20.32
CA MET A 127 -6.60 6.93 19.72
C MET A 127 -6.35 5.43 19.81
N HIS A 128 -5.91 4.86 18.70
CA HIS A 128 -5.54 3.44 18.59
C HIS A 128 -4.21 3.31 17.87
N THR A 129 -3.52 2.22 18.20
CA THR A 129 -2.34 1.77 17.47
C THR A 129 -2.67 0.44 16.77
N VAL A 130 -2.16 0.26 15.56
CA VAL A 130 -2.28 -1.00 14.84
C VAL A 130 -1.37 -2.05 15.48
N GLU A 131 -1.96 -3.11 16.02
CA GLU A 131 -1.23 -4.24 16.59
C GLU A 131 -0.87 -5.28 15.54
N SER A 132 -1.82 -5.61 14.68
CA SER A 132 -1.62 -6.58 13.61
C SER A 132 -2.56 -6.35 12.43
N VAL A 133 -2.16 -6.88 11.28
CA VAL A 133 -2.91 -6.80 10.03
C VAL A 133 -2.95 -8.17 9.39
N SER A 134 -4.10 -8.55 8.89
CA SER A 134 -4.30 -9.71 8.02
C SER A 134 -4.85 -9.26 6.67
N SER A 135 -5.10 -10.22 5.78
CA SER A 135 -5.78 -9.95 4.50
C SER A 135 -7.22 -9.43 4.67
N HIS A 136 -7.83 -9.65 5.84
CA HIS A 136 -9.25 -9.36 6.08
C HIS A 136 -9.47 -8.45 7.29
N ASP A 137 -8.52 -8.39 8.22
CA ASP A 137 -8.71 -7.76 9.51
C ASP A 137 -7.56 -6.82 9.85
N LEU A 138 -7.90 -5.75 10.55
CA LEU A 138 -6.98 -4.87 11.24
C LEU A 138 -7.27 -4.97 12.74
N VAL A 139 -6.27 -5.27 13.55
CA VAL A 139 -6.39 -5.25 15.00
C VAL A 139 -5.87 -3.94 15.53
N LEU A 140 -6.76 -3.19 16.16
CA LEU A 140 -6.49 -1.91 16.80
C LEU A 140 -6.44 -2.09 18.32
N VAL A 141 -5.49 -1.42 18.96
CA VAL A 141 -5.35 -1.39 20.41
C VAL A 141 -5.43 0.05 20.91
N SER A 142 -6.33 0.31 21.85
CA SER A 142 -6.46 1.61 22.49
C SER A 142 -5.36 1.84 23.54
N GLU A 143 -5.22 3.07 24.03
CA GLU A 143 -4.32 3.42 25.16
C GLU A 143 -4.66 2.63 26.44
N GLU A 144 -5.90 2.18 26.59
CA GLU A 144 -6.38 1.37 27.71
C GLU A 144 -6.16 -0.15 27.49
N ASN A 145 -5.42 -0.54 26.43
CA ASN A 145 -5.17 -1.93 26.00
C ASN A 145 -6.44 -2.70 25.58
N GLU A 146 -7.50 -2.01 25.20
CA GLU A 146 -8.65 -2.64 24.60
C GLU A 146 -8.40 -2.97 23.13
N ARG A 147 -8.64 -4.23 22.74
CA ARG A 147 -8.47 -4.71 21.37
C ARG A 147 -9.78 -4.66 20.61
N GLN A 148 -9.71 -4.13 19.39
CA GLN A 148 -10.82 -4.11 18.45
C GLN A 148 -10.39 -4.68 17.11
N VAL A 149 -11.20 -5.60 16.56
CA VAL A 149 -10.98 -6.15 15.21
C VAL A 149 -11.86 -5.39 14.24
N VAL A 150 -11.26 -4.86 13.20
CA VAL A 150 -11.91 -4.05 12.17
C VAL A 150 -11.71 -4.72 10.82
N THR A 151 -12.79 -4.89 10.06
CA THR A 151 -12.82 -5.61 8.77
C THR A 151 -12.89 -4.68 7.56
N ASP A 152 -13.05 -3.39 7.79
CA ASP A 152 -13.02 -2.33 6.76
C ASP A 152 -12.40 -1.06 7.35
N ASP A 153 -12.08 -0.08 6.51
CA ASP A 153 -11.48 1.18 6.95
C ASP A 153 -12.51 2.29 7.24
N VAL A 154 -13.79 1.95 7.27
CA VAL A 154 -14.87 2.91 7.56
C VAL A 154 -14.78 3.40 9.00
N GLY A 155 -14.70 4.70 9.18
CA GLY A 155 -14.58 5.33 10.50
C GLY A 155 -13.18 5.32 11.09
N ILE A 156 -12.16 4.85 10.37
CA ILE A 156 -10.75 5.00 10.73
C ILE A 156 -10.23 6.32 10.19
N ASN A 157 -9.75 7.20 11.08
CA ASN A 157 -9.07 8.44 10.71
C ASN A 157 -7.58 8.32 11.03
N TRP A 158 -6.76 8.19 10.01
CA TRP A 158 -5.32 8.05 10.16
C TRP A 158 -4.69 9.39 10.51
N THR A 159 -3.90 9.45 11.59
CA THR A 159 -3.40 10.71 12.16
C THR A 159 -2.37 11.41 11.28
N ASP A 160 -1.56 10.64 10.57
CA ASP A 160 -0.43 11.14 9.80
C ASP A 160 -0.75 11.25 8.30
N LEU A 161 -2.03 11.15 7.93
CA LEU A 161 -2.49 11.25 6.54
C LEU A 161 -2.91 12.67 6.20
N HIS A 162 -2.44 13.17 5.06
CA HIS A 162 -2.86 14.48 4.55
C HIS A 162 -4.36 14.44 4.23
N PRO A 163 -5.13 15.47 4.58
CA PRO A 163 -6.56 15.55 4.24
C PRO A 163 -6.78 15.42 2.74
N GLN A 164 -7.74 14.58 2.36
CA GLN A 164 -8.13 14.33 0.96
C GLN A 164 -9.26 15.25 0.52
#